data_505ded9f263e26ae8b63c5314c5d432d
#
_entry.id   505ded9f263e26ae8b63c5314c5d432d
#
_cell.length_a   1.000
_cell.length_b   1.000
_cell.length_c   1.000
_cell.angle_alpha   90.00
_cell.angle_beta   90.00
_cell.angle_gamma   90.00
#
_symmetry.space_group_name_H-M   'P 1'
#
loop_
_entity.id
_entity.type
_entity.pdbx_description
1 polymer ?
#
loop_
_entity_poly.entity_id
_entity_poly.type
_entity_poly.pdbx_seq_one_letter_code
_entity_poly.pdbx_strand_id
1 'polypeptide(L)'
;MAHLFISHSTRDGAPIAQQLSAALEAAGHRCWIAPRDVKPGVPYPGQIVTAIEASAGLVLLVTPAANESPDVLQEIQLASTARKTIAPVIVSGCAPGADLRYFLGVRHQIPWTSASATATDLLRSFPTGSAWAPSLGQIASAAATAAPNATERCDVFMIAHGPSKINVIKVLREYTGGGLAETKMLIESNLPPIRVGHGMLRSRAEAMVKDLTAQGAIIMPLAPHKP
;
A
#
# COMPACT_ATOMS: atom_id res chain seq x y z
N MET A 1 9.12 -20.82 -0.66
CA MET A 1 10.05 -19.68 -0.70
C MET A 1 9.28 -18.47 -1.18
N ALA A 2 9.40 -17.33 -0.49
CA ALA A 2 8.77 -16.09 -0.92
C ALA A 2 9.40 -15.59 -2.24
N HIS A 3 8.64 -14.86 -3.05
CA HIS A 3 9.10 -14.25 -4.30
C HIS A 3 9.00 -12.72 -4.19
N LEU A 4 9.67 -12.00 -5.07
CA LEU A 4 9.46 -10.57 -5.28
C LEU A 4 8.39 -10.37 -6.36
N PHE A 5 7.39 -9.55 -6.07
CA PHE A 5 6.40 -9.16 -7.08
C PHE A 5 6.91 -7.93 -7.82
N ILE A 6 6.99 -7.99 -9.16
CA ILE A 6 7.44 -6.87 -9.99
C ILE A 6 6.24 -6.23 -10.68
N SER A 7 5.82 -5.09 -10.15
CA SER A 7 4.75 -4.25 -10.69
C SER A 7 5.30 -3.32 -11.78
N HIS A 8 4.67 -3.33 -12.95
CA HIS A 8 5.09 -2.50 -14.09
C HIS A 8 3.94 -2.28 -15.07
N SER A 9 4.01 -1.21 -15.85
CA SER A 9 3.13 -1.07 -17.02
C SER A 9 3.64 -1.91 -18.18
N THR A 10 2.77 -2.69 -18.80
CA THR A 10 3.11 -3.48 -19.99
C THR A 10 3.45 -2.61 -21.20
N ARG A 11 3.03 -1.34 -21.21
CA ARG A 11 3.23 -0.38 -22.32
C ARG A 11 4.71 0.03 -22.49
N ASP A 12 5.45 0.18 -21.40
CA ASP A 12 6.83 0.70 -21.43
C ASP A 12 7.78 0.03 -20.42
N GLY A 13 7.26 -0.66 -19.42
CA GLY A 13 8.04 -1.31 -18.36
C GLY A 13 8.41 -2.77 -18.64
N ALA A 14 7.73 -3.46 -19.56
CA ALA A 14 7.89 -4.89 -19.75
C ALA A 14 9.34 -5.36 -20.08
N PRO A 15 10.10 -4.72 -20.98
CA PRO A 15 11.47 -5.12 -21.24
C PRO A 15 12.39 -4.95 -20.02
N ILE A 16 12.16 -3.91 -19.23
CA ILE A 16 12.91 -3.61 -18.00
C ILE A 16 12.58 -4.63 -16.92
N ALA A 17 11.29 -4.95 -16.75
CA ALA A 17 10.83 -5.96 -15.81
C ALA A 17 11.43 -7.34 -16.08
N GLN A 18 11.51 -7.73 -17.36
CA GLN A 18 12.15 -8.98 -17.77
C GLN A 18 13.66 -9.01 -17.49
N GLN A 19 14.38 -7.93 -17.80
CA GLN A 19 15.80 -7.82 -17.51
C GLN A 19 16.08 -7.86 -16.01
N LEU A 20 15.28 -7.13 -15.23
CA LEU A 20 15.41 -7.07 -13.77
C LEU A 20 15.11 -8.44 -13.15
N SER A 21 14.03 -9.10 -13.55
CA SER A 21 13.69 -10.42 -13.04
C SER A 21 14.77 -11.45 -13.34
N ALA A 22 15.33 -11.44 -14.55
CA ALA A 22 16.42 -12.34 -14.92
C ALA A 22 17.67 -12.11 -14.05
N ALA A 23 18.03 -10.86 -13.76
CA ALA A 23 19.15 -10.53 -12.89
C ALA A 23 18.91 -10.96 -11.43
N LEU A 24 17.70 -10.76 -10.91
CA LEU A 24 17.30 -11.19 -9.56
C LEU A 24 17.25 -12.73 -9.46
N GLU A 25 16.72 -13.40 -10.48
CA GLU A 25 16.66 -14.86 -10.54
C GLU A 25 18.05 -15.49 -10.66
N ALA A 26 18.96 -14.88 -11.42
CA ALA A 26 20.36 -15.28 -11.47
C ALA A 26 21.08 -15.13 -10.10
N ALA A 27 20.62 -14.18 -9.27
CA ALA A 27 21.10 -14.00 -7.91
C ALA A 27 20.39 -14.91 -6.86
N GLY A 28 19.54 -15.84 -7.33
CA GLY A 28 18.86 -16.83 -6.49
C GLY A 28 17.51 -16.37 -5.91
N HIS A 29 16.96 -15.26 -6.39
CA HIS A 29 15.69 -14.73 -5.94
C HIS A 29 14.57 -15.07 -6.91
N ARG A 30 13.45 -15.59 -6.42
CA ARG A 30 12.27 -15.84 -7.26
C ARG A 30 11.53 -14.54 -7.52
N CYS A 31 11.11 -14.33 -8.76
CA CYS A 31 10.30 -13.19 -9.16
C CYS A 31 8.94 -13.66 -9.68
N TRP A 32 7.93 -12.80 -9.49
CA TRP A 32 6.62 -12.95 -10.09
C TRP A 32 6.31 -11.68 -10.90
N ILE A 33 5.99 -11.84 -12.17
CA ILE A 33 5.67 -10.76 -13.11
C ILE A 33 4.47 -11.17 -13.99
N ALA A 34 3.49 -10.29 -14.15
CA ALA A 34 2.45 -10.45 -15.14
C ALA A 34 2.95 -9.98 -16.55
N PRO A 35 2.56 -10.62 -17.65
CA PRO A 35 1.71 -11.82 -17.73
C PRO A 35 2.49 -13.15 -17.65
N ARG A 36 3.83 -13.14 -17.51
CA ARG A 36 4.69 -14.34 -17.55
C ARG A 36 4.22 -15.45 -16.60
N ASP A 37 3.88 -15.09 -15.37
CA ASP A 37 3.62 -16.04 -14.28
C ASP A 37 2.12 -16.28 -14.05
N VAL A 38 1.27 -15.66 -14.87
CA VAL A 38 -0.18 -15.86 -14.84
C VAL A 38 -0.54 -17.21 -15.47
N LYS A 39 -1.32 -18.01 -14.74
CA LYS A 39 -1.77 -19.32 -15.20
C LYS A 39 -2.99 -19.18 -16.11
N PRO A 40 -2.99 -19.76 -17.32
CA PRO A 40 -4.16 -19.80 -18.17
C PRO A 40 -5.35 -20.50 -17.49
N GLY A 41 -6.57 -20.04 -17.77
CA GLY A 41 -7.80 -20.66 -17.26
C GLY A 41 -8.17 -20.32 -15.81
N VAL A 42 -7.37 -19.50 -15.12
CA VAL A 42 -7.68 -19.00 -13.78
C VAL A 42 -7.96 -17.49 -13.85
N PRO A 43 -8.96 -16.96 -13.14
CA PRO A 43 -9.26 -15.53 -13.17
C PRO A 43 -8.02 -14.68 -12.85
N TYR A 44 -7.69 -13.77 -13.76
CA TYR A 44 -6.49 -12.93 -13.69
C TYR A 44 -6.37 -12.10 -12.40
N PRO A 45 -7.42 -11.38 -11.94
CA PRO A 45 -7.30 -10.53 -10.77
C PRO A 45 -6.97 -11.30 -9.49
N GLY A 46 -7.56 -12.49 -9.31
CA GLY A 46 -7.32 -13.32 -8.12
C GLY A 46 -5.87 -13.81 -8.02
N GLN A 47 -5.22 -14.07 -9.16
CA GLN A 47 -3.81 -14.48 -9.19
C GLN A 47 -2.88 -13.34 -8.76
N ILE A 48 -3.17 -12.10 -9.19
CA ILE A 48 -2.42 -10.90 -8.76
C ILE A 48 -2.50 -10.72 -7.24
N VAL A 49 -3.72 -10.77 -6.68
CA VAL A 49 -3.93 -10.65 -5.23
C VAL A 49 -3.12 -11.70 -4.48
N THR A 50 -3.27 -12.97 -4.86
CA THR A 50 -2.55 -14.08 -4.23
C THR A 50 -1.03 -13.93 -4.35
N ALA A 51 -0.54 -13.49 -5.51
CA ALA A 51 0.89 -13.29 -5.72
C ALA A 51 1.45 -12.14 -4.86
N ILE A 52 0.74 -11.03 -4.75
CA ILE A 52 1.14 -9.90 -3.91
C ILE A 52 1.14 -10.32 -2.43
N GLU A 53 0.08 -10.99 -1.96
CA GLU A 53 -0.02 -11.45 -0.58
C GLU A 53 1.07 -12.47 -0.21
N ALA A 54 1.42 -13.37 -1.12
CA ALA A 54 2.48 -14.36 -0.91
C ALA A 54 3.90 -13.80 -1.14
N SER A 55 4.05 -12.57 -1.65
CA SER A 55 5.35 -11.98 -1.93
C SER A 55 6.09 -11.58 -0.66
N ALA A 56 7.42 -11.52 -0.74
CA ALA A 56 8.28 -10.90 0.27
C ALA A 56 8.20 -9.37 0.23
N GLY A 57 7.85 -8.82 -0.95
CA GLY A 57 7.68 -7.40 -1.18
C GLY A 57 7.41 -7.13 -2.65
N LEU A 58 7.13 -5.87 -2.96
CA LEU A 58 6.81 -5.40 -4.29
C LEU A 58 7.91 -4.45 -4.80
N VAL A 59 8.40 -4.72 -6.00
CA VAL A 59 9.27 -3.81 -6.78
C VAL A 59 8.40 -3.09 -7.78
N LEU A 60 8.34 -1.76 -7.71
CA LEU A 60 7.60 -0.92 -8.64
C LEU A 60 8.54 -0.33 -9.67
N LEU A 61 8.32 -0.59 -10.97
CA LEU A 61 8.98 0.16 -12.03
C LEU A 61 8.22 1.46 -12.31
N VAL A 62 8.79 2.58 -11.92
CA VAL A 62 8.21 3.90 -12.14
C VAL A 62 8.57 4.37 -13.54
N THR A 63 7.58 4.34 -14.43
CA THR A 63 7.65 4.80 -15.82
C THR A 63 6.52 5.77 -16.12
N PRO A 64 6.54 6.54 -17.21
CA PRO A 64 5.40 7.38 -17.60
C PRO A 64 4.09 6.60 -17.69
N ALA A 65 4.09 5.42 -18.32
CA ALA A 65 2.89 4.61 -18.43
C ALA A 65 2.47 3.95 -17.10
N ALA A 66 3.40 3.68 -16.20
CA ALA A 66 3.07 3.18 -14.85
C ALA A 66 2.34 4.24 -14.02
N ASN A 67 2.69 5.51 -14.17
CA ASN A 67 2.00 6.63 -13.51
C ASN A 67 0.52 6.76 -13.92
N GLU A 68 0.17 6.28 -15.11
CA GLU A 68 -1.18 6.36 -15.68
C GLU A 68 -1.93 5.02 -15.60
N SER A 69 -1.31 3.96 -15.07
CA SER A 69 -1.87 2.61 -15.07
C SER A 69 -2.75 2.37 -13.85
N PRO A 70 -4.06 2.13 -14.04
CA PRO A 70 -4.95 1.73 -12.96
C PRO A 70 -4.54 0.40 -12.33
N ASP A 71 -4.02 -0.54 -13.13
CA ASP A 71 -3.58 -1.85 -12.65
C ASP A 71 -2.38 -1.71 -11.71
N VAL A 72 -1.37 -0.91 -12.09
CA VAL A 72 -0.21 -0.62 -11.24
C VAL A 72 -0.65 0.03 -9.93
N LEU A 73 -1.58 0.98 -9.99
CA LEU A 73 -2.11 1.64 -8.81
C LEU A 73 -2.83 0.66 -7.87
N GLN A 74 -3.64 -0.26 -8.42
CA GLN A 74 -4.29 -1.32 -7.65
C GLN A 74 -3.29 -2.28 -7.00
N GLU A 75 -2.25 -2.71 -7.72
CA GLU A 75 -1.19 -3.57 -7.19
C GLU A 75 -0.47 -2.93 -6.00
N ILE A 76 -0.15 -1.63 -6.10
CA ILE A 76 0.48 -0.87 -5.02
C ILE A 76 -0.45 -0.71 -3.83
N GLN A 77 -1.73 -0.45 -4.07
CA GLN A 77 -2.75 -0.37 -3.02
C GLN A 77 -2.87 -1.70 -2.27
N LEU A 78 -2.91 -2.82 -3.00
CA LEU A 78 -2.94 -4.16 -2.42
C LEU A 78 -1.68 -4.44 -1.59
N ALA A 79 -0.49 -4.13 -2.14
CA ALA A 79 0.77 -4.31 -1.42
C ALA A 79 0.84 -3.45 -0.15
N SER A 80 0.37 -2.20 -0.21
CA SER A 80 0.30 -1.30 0.93
C SER A 80 -0.66 -1.82 2.01
N THR A 81 -1.84 -2.29 1.61
CA THR A 81 -2.83 -2.89 2.52
C THR A 81 -2.29 -4.16 3.18
N ALA A 82 -1.57 -4.99 2.42
CA ALA A 82 -0.90 -6.19 2.92
C ALA A 82 0.40 -5.88 3.68
N ARG A 83 0.72 -4.61 3.92
CA ARG A 83 1.92 -4.12 4.61
C ARG A 83 3.22 -4.66 4.00
N LYS A 84 3.25 -4.83 2.69
CA LYS A 84 4.45 -5.26 1.98
C LYS A 84 5.44 -4.11 1.84
N THR A 85 6.73 -4.43 1.85
CA THR A 85 7.74 -3.46 1.45
C THR A 85 7.59 -3.16 -0.03
N ILE A 86 7.51 -1.88 -0.39
CA ILE A 86 7.46 -1.42 -1.76
C ILE A 86 8.76 -0.69 -2.06
N ALA A 87 9.51 -1.18 -3.05
CA ALA A 87 10.76 -0.58 -3.51
C ALA A 87 10.55 0.05 -4.90
N PRO A 88 10.51 1.39 -5.01
CA PRO A 88 10.36 2.06 -6.29
C PRO A 88 11.68 2.11 -7.04
N VAL A 89 11.68 1.65 -8.27
CA VAL A 89 12.78 1.76 -9.25
C VAL A 89 12.41 2.83 -10.26
N ILE A 90 13.19 3.89 -10.30
CA ILE A 90 12.97 5.06 -11.16
C ILE A 90 13.61 4.84 -12.53
N VAL A 91 12.79 4.70 -13.55
CA VAL A 91 13.24 4.48 -14.92
C VAL A 91 13.38 5.82 -15.63
N SER A 92 14.55 6.06 -16.25
CA SER A 92 14.82 7.27 -17.03
C SER A 92 14.53 8.59 -16.29
N GLY A 93 14.71 8.61 -14.96
CA GLY A 93 14.44 9.81 -14.15
C GLY A 93 12.96 10.18 -14.02
N CYS A 94 12.04 9.27 -14.36
CA CYS A 94 10.61 9.49 -14.24
C CYS A 94 10.19 9.62 -12.77
N ALA A 95 9.72 10.80 -12.37
CA ALA A 95 9.19 10.98 -11.02
C ALA A 95 7.83 10.26 -10.85
N PRO A 96 7.56 9.68 -9.67
CA PRO A 96 6.25 9.12 -9.37
C PRO A 96 5.15 10.18 -9.47
N GLY A 97 4.05 9.86 -10.15
CA GLY A 97 2.84 10.68 -10.20
C GLY A 97 2.19 10.86 -8.83
N ALA A 98 1.20 11.75 -8.73
CA ALA A 98 0.56 12.09 -7.45
C ALA A 98 0.00 10.86 -6.73
N ASP A 99 -0.68 9.97 -7.46
CA ASP A 99 -1.29 8.77 -6.91
C ASP A 99 -0.25 7.78 -6.38
N LEU A 100 0.83 7.56 -7.13
CA LEU A 100 1.92 6.68 -6.70
C LEU A 100 2.67 7.27 -5.52
N ARG A 101 2.93 8.59 -5.50
CA ARG A 101 3.60 9.27 -4.37
C ARG A 101 2.84 9.09 -3.06
N TYR A 102 1.52 9.03 -3.13
CA TYR A 102 0.69 8.79 -1.96
C TYR A 102 1.07 7.49 -1.23
N PHE A 103 1.27 6.41 -1.98
CA PHE A 103 1.64 5.10 -1.41
C PHE A 103 3.14 4.97 -1.14
N LEU A 104 3.98 5.66 -1.91
CA LEU A 104 5.43 5.58 -1.77
C LEU A 104 5.96 6.40 -0.59
N GLY A 105 5.34 7.54 -0.26
CA GLY A 105 5.80 8.42 0.81
C GLY A 105 7.25 8.86 0.61
N VAL A 106 8.04 8.83 1.68
CA VAL A 106 9.48 9.16 1.68
C VAL A 106 10.39 7.95 1.47
N ARG A 107 9.93 6.92 0.77
CA ARG A 107 10.73 5.71 0.54
C ARG A 107 11.94 6.00 -0.32
N HIS A 108 13.05 5.28 -0.04
CA HIS A 108 14.24 5.35 -0.86
C HIS A 108 13.93 4.89 -2.29
N GLN A 109 14.23 5.77 -3.27
CA GLN A 109 14.02 5.52 -4.69
C GLN A 109 15.32 5.00 -5.29
N ILE A 110 15.26 3.88 -6.01
CA ILE A 110 16.41 3.24 -6.63
C ILE A 110 16.43 3.65 -8.10
N PRO A 111 17.49 4.31 -8.59
CA PRO A 111 17.56 4.64 -10.02
C PRO A 111 17.79 3.38 -10.86
N TRP A 112 17.09 3.26 -11.97
CA TRP A 112 17.42 2.26 -12.97
C TRP A 112 18.70 2.66 -13.71
N THR A 113 19.74 1.85 -13.56
CA THR A 113 21.02 2.03 -14.27
C THR A 113 21.32 0.87 -15.19
N SER A 114 21.25 -0.33 -14.67
CA SER A 114 21.31 -1.61 -15.39
C SER A 114 20.62 -2.70 -14.56
N ALA A 115 20.26 -3.81 -15.20
CA ALA A 115 19.58 -4.90 -14.48
C ALA A 115 20.39 -5.41 -13.28
N SER A 116 21.69 -5.65 -13.47
CA SER A 116 22.55 -6.19 -12.41
C SER A 116 22.82 -5.18 -11.28
N ALA A 117 23.06 -3.90 -11.59
CA ALA A 117 23.29 -2.87 -10.60
C ALA A 117 22.01 -2.61 -9.78
N THR A 118 20.87 -2.45 -10.46
CA THR A 118 19.57 -2.26 -9.81
C THR A 118 19.18 -3.47 -8.97
N ALA A 119 19.42 -4.70 -9.44
CA ALA A 119 19.19 -5.90 -8.65
C ALA A 119 20.05 -5.90 -7.37
N THR A 120 21.32 -5.51 -7.46
CA THR A 120 22.20 -5.42 -6.28
C THR A 120 21.69 -4.42 -5.26
N ASP A 121 21.20 -3.25 -5.69
CA ASP A 121 20.64 -2.23 -4.79
C ASP A 121 19.30 -2.67 -4.18
N LEU A 122 18.46 -3.36 -4.96
CA LEU A 122 17.23 -3.97 -4.46
C LEU A 122 17.50 -5.04 -3.41
N LEU A 123 18.51 -5.88 -3.61
CA LEU A 123 18.86 -6.95 -2.66
C LEU A 123 19.32 -6.41 -1.30
N ARG A 124 19.85 -5.20 -1.24
CA ARG A 124 20.11 -4.50 0.03
C ARG A 124 18.83 -4.03 0.72
N SER A 125 17.78 -3.76 -0.05
CA SER A 125 16.47 -3.32 0.45
C SER A 125 15.57 -4.49 0.88
N PHE A 126 15.79 -5.66 0.28
CA PHE A 126 15.09 -6.91 0.60
C PHE A 126 16.08 -7.96 1.09
N PRO A 127 16.39 -8.02 2.39
CA PRO A 127 17.36 -8.98 2.92
C PRO A 127 16.98 -10.42 2.58
N THR A 128 17.94 -11.16 2.03
CA THR A 128 17.84 -12.58 1.72
C THR A 128 17.85 -13.41 2.99
N GLY A 129 16.87 -14.26 3.17
CA GLY A 129 16.85 -15.26 4.25
C GLY A 129 15.47 -15.41 4.86
N SER A 130 15.25 -16.55 5.51
CA SER A 130 14.02 -16.92 6.22
C SER A 130 13.61 -15.94 7.36
N ALA A 131 14.37 -14.90 7.61
CA ALA A 131 14.06 -13.81 8.53
C ALA A 131 13.03 -12.80 7.97
N TRP A 132 12.62 -12.94 6.71
CA TRP A 132 11.60 -12.06 6.10
C TRP A 132 10.16 -12.56 6.22
N ALA A 133 9.93 -13.76 6.72
CA ALA A 133 8.68 -14.03 7.39
C ALA A 133 8.83 -13.41 8.79
N PRO A 134 8.10 -12.32 9.15
CA PRO A 134 7.94 -12.05 10.56
C PRO A 134 7.30 -13.31 11.11
N SER A 135 8.06 -14.07 11.93
CA SER A 135 7.48 -15.18 12.66
C SER A 135 6.25 -14.58 13.36
N LEU A 136 5.12 -15.26 13.30
CA LEU A 136 3.90 -14.85 14.01
C LEU A 136 4.21 -14.46 15.47
N GLY A 137 5.30 -15.00 16.06
CA GLY A 137 5.84 -14.61 17.35
C GLY A 137 6.49 -13.22 17.41
N GLN A 138 7.07 -12.70 16.31
CA GLN A 138 7.62 -11.33 16.28
C GLN A 138 6.54 -10.26 16.03
N ILE A 139 5.48 -10.61 15.30
CA ILE A 139 4.28 -9.77 15.19
C ILE A 139 3.58 -9.69 16.56
N ALA A 140 3.49 -10.80 17.27
CA ALA A 140 2.95 -10.85 18.62
C ALA A 140 3.85 -10.10 19.64
N SER A 141 5.18 -10.17 19.49
CA SER A 141 6.12 -9.46 20.37
C SER A 141 6.23 -7.97 20.06
N ALA A 142 6.19 -7.56 18.77
CA ALA A 142 6.10 -6.15 18.40
C ALA A 142 4.74 -5.54 18.74
N ALA A 143 3.67 -6.33 18.67
CA ALA A 143 2.35 -5.94 19.16
C ALA A 143 2.24 -5.97 20.70
N ALA A 144 3.03 -6.81 21.37
CA ALA A 144 3.05 -6.89 22.84
C ALA A 144 3.93 -5.81 23.49
N THR A 145 4.93 -5.25 22.77
CA THR A 145 5.72 -4.09 23.23
C THR A 145 5.05 -2.74 22.92
N ALA A 146 4.05 -2.74 22.04
CA ALA A 146 3.17 -1.61 21.81
C ALA A 146 1.75 -1.96 22.27
N ALA A 147 1.58 -2.24 23.57
CA ALA A 147 0.25 -2.16 24.15
C ALA A 147 -0.25 -0.71 23.88
N PRO A 148 -1.34 -0.52 23.12
CA PRO A 148 -1.80 0.81 22.79
C PRO A 148 -2.14 1.49 24.10
N ASN A 149 -1.45 2.58 24.44
CA ASN A 149 -1.82 3.42 25.54
C ASN A 149 -3.27 3.90 25.27
N ALA A 150 -4.22 3.41 26.06
CA ALA A 150 -5.64 3.77 25.92
C ALA A 150 -5.88 5.29 26.02
N THR A 151 -4.89 6.01 26.50
CA THR A 151 -4.85 7.48 26.63
C THR A 151 -4.22 8.20 25.43
N GLU A 152 -3.63 7.48 24.47
CA GLU A 152 -3.06 8.09 23.28
C GLU A 152 -4.17 8.71 22.42
N ARG A 153 -3.95 9.96 22.01
CA ARG A 153 -4.86 10.65 21.09
C ARG A 153 -4.43 10.41 19.66
N CYS A 154 -5.41 10.16 18.80
CA CYS A 154 -5.19 9.86 17.39
C CYS A 154 -6.08 10.71 16.50
N ASP A 155 -5.62 10.96 15.30
CA ASP A 155 -6.41 11.53 14.20
C ASP A 155 -6.83 10.40 13.24
N VAL A 156 -8.07 10.50 12.73
CA VAL A 156 -8.64 9.55 11.78
C VAL A 156 -8.78 10.23 10.42
N PHE A 157 -8.21 9.62 9.39
CA PHE A 157 -8.27 10.12 8.02
C PHE A 157 -8.99 9.13 7.11
N MET A 158 -9.95 9.63 6.33
CA MET A 158 -10.70 8.86 5.33
C MET A 158 -10.20 9.18 3.93
N ILE A 159 -9.94 8.14 3.14
CA ILE A 159 -9.53 8.25 1.72
C ILE A 159 -10.75 8.27 0.81
N ALA A 160 -11.72 7.38 1.09
CA ALA A 160 -12.94 7.29 0.32
C ALA A 160 -14.10 6.82 1.20
N HIS A 161 -15.29 7.33 0.89
CA HIS A 161 -16.51 6.95 1.62
C HIS A 161 -17.13 5.63 1.12
N GLY A 162 -16.58 5.02 0.05
CA GLY A 162 -17.15 3.82 -0.55
C GLY A 162 -18.56 4.03 -1.15
N PRO A 163 -19.26 2.93 -1.45
CA PRO A 163 -20.59 3.00 -2.09
C PRO A 163 -21.70 3.50 -1.15
N SER A 164 -21.52 3.35 0.17
CA SER A 164 -22.56 3.63 1.18
C SER A 164 -22.40 5.00 1.85
N LYS A 165 -22.24 6.07 1.04
CA LYS A 165 -21.99 7.45 1.51
C LYS A 165 -22.94 7.90 2.64
N ILE A 166 -24.24 7.58 2.54
CA ILE A 166 -25.25 7.97 3.53
C ILE A 166 -24.97 7.31 4.89
N ASN A 167 -24.60 6.05 4.88
CA ASN A 167 -24.28 5.32 6.11
C ASN A 167 -22.97 5.83 6.74
N VAL A 168 -21.98 6.15 5.92
CA VAL A 168 -20.73 6.78 6.37
C VAL A 168 -21.01 8.11 7.05
N ILE A 169 -21.90 8.96 6.49
CA ILE A 169 -22.32 10.22 7.12
C ILE A 169 -22.99 9.97 8.48
N LYS A 170 -23.83 8.93 8.59
CA LYS A 170 -24.47 8.59 9.88
C LYS A 170 -23.43 8.21 10.93
N VAL A 171 -22.49 7.32 10.58
CA VAL A 171 -21.41 6.91 11.49
C VAL A 171 -20.56 8.10 11.90
N LEU A 172 -20.13 8.94 10.96
CA LEU A 172 -19.33 10.13 11.27
C LEU A 172 -20.04 11.05 12.28
N ARG A 173 -21.33 11.28 12.11
CA ARG A 173 -22.13 12.13 13.03
C ARG A 173 -22.18 11.56 14.45
N GLU A 174 -22.28 10.25 14.59
CA GLU A 174 -22.31 9.56 15.88
C GLU A 174 -20.99 9.79 16.66
N TYR A 175 -19.86 9.75 15.97
CA TYR A 175 -18.54 9.93 16.59
C TYR A 175 -18.10 11.38 16.74
N THR A 176 -18.49 12.27 15.82
CA THR A 176 -18.07 13.69 15.82
C THR A 176 -19.09 14.62 16.46
N GLY A 177 -20.36 14.22 16.55
CA GLY A 177 -21.44 15.06 17.02
C GLY A 177 -21.84 16.17 16.03
N GLY A 178 -21.28 16.20 14.84
CA GLY A 178 -21.52 17.23 13.82
C GLY A 178 -22.92 17.16 13.20
N GLY A 179 -23.40 18.29 12.69
CA GLY A 179 -24.65 18.37 11.94
C GLY A 179 -24.60 17.63 10.59
N LEU A 180 -25.78 17.27 10.04
CA LEU A 180 -25.85 16.57 8.76
C LEU A 180 -25.22 17.39 7.63
N ALA A 181 -25.50 18.69 7.58
CA ALA A 181 -24.97 19.58 6.55
C ALA A 181 -23.44 19.72 6.66
N GLU A 182 -22.94 19.87 7.86
CA GLU A 182 -21.51 19.97 8.16
C GLU A 182 -20.74 18.71 7.78
N THR A 183 -21.24 17.53 8.18
CA THR A 183 -20.62 16.25 7.88
C THR A 183 -20.66 15.95 6.37
N LYS A 184 -21.77 16.31 5.69
CA LYS A 184 -21.88 16.18 4.25
C LYS A 184 -20.86 17.08 3.56
N MET A 185 -20.74 18.34 3.99
CA MET A 185 -19.80 19.30 3.44
C MET A 185 -18.34 18.88 3.68
N LEU A 186 -18.03 18.29 4.83
CA LEU A 186 -16.72 17.73 5.13
C LEU A 186 -16.29 16.68 4.12
N ILE A 187 -17.20 15.79 3.73
CA ILE A 187 -16.92 14.70 2.77
C ILE A 187 -16.88 15.21 1.33
N GLU A 188 -17.70 16.20 0.98
CA GLU A 188 -17.86 16.67 -0.41
C GLU A 188 -16.88 17.77 -0.82
N SER A 189 -16.46 18.61 0.15
CA SER A 189 -15.66 19.81 -0.14
C SER A 189 -14.16 19.62 0.03
N ASN A 190 -13.73 18.51 0.65
CA ASN A 190 -12.31 18.28 0.90
C ASN A 190 -11.74 17.20 -0.02
N LEU A 191 -10.53 17.46 -0.52
CA LEU A 191 -9.76 16.46 -1.25
C LEU A 191 -9.21 15.41 -0.26
N PRO A 192 -9.27 14.09 -0.61
CA PRO A 192 -8.67 13.05 0.22
C PRO A 192 -7.15 13.25 0.39
N PRO A 193 -6.60 12.90 1.56
CA PRO A 193 -7.27 12.29 2.72
C PRO A 193 -8.02 13.31 3.59
N ILE A 194 -9.28 13.02 3.90
CA ILE A 194 -10.14 13.88 4.69
C ILE A 194 -9.98 13.54 6.17
N ARG A 195 -9.61 14.50 7.02
CA ARG A 195 -9.56 14.29 8.47
C ARG A 195 -10.98 14.25 9.04
N VAL A 196 -11.43 13.06 9.40
CA VAL A 196 -12.78 12.80 9.92
C VAL A 196 -12.84 12.63 11.44
N GLY A 197 -11.69 12.45 12.09
CA GLY A 197 -11.54 12.43 13.55
C GLY A 197 -10.32 13.22 13.97
N HIS A 198 -10.42 14.07 15.01
CA HIS A 198 -9.35 14.93 15.48
C HIS A 198 -9.11 14.71 16.97
N GLY A 199 -7.89 14.38 17.35
CA GLY A 199 -7.47 14.22 18.75
C GLY A 199 -8.34 13.27 19.58
N MET A 200 -8.90 12.23 18.95
CA MET A 200 -9.76 11.25 19.60
C MET A 200 -8.95 10.29 20.45
N LEU A 201 -9.50 9.82 21.57
CA LEU A 201 -8.91 8.70 22.30
C LEU A 201 -8.78 7.50 21.37
N ARG A 202 -7.66 6.80 21.43
CA ARG A 202 -7.34 5.70 20.53
C ARG A 202 -8.44 4.64 20.46
N SER A 203 -9.01 4.23 21.59
CA SER A 203 -10.11 3.27 21.65
C SER A 203 -11.36 3.73 20.87
N ARG A 204 -11.68 5.04 20.96
CA ARG A 204 -12.80 5.63 20.22
C ARG A 204 -12.49 5.77 18.73
N ALA A 205 -11.25 6.09 18.38
CA ALA A 205 -10.78 6.15 17.00
C ALA A 205 -10.81 4.76 16.34
N GLU A 206 -10.40 3.72 17.04
CA GLU A 206 -10.45 2.32 16.56
C GLU A 206 -11.90 1.84 16.33
N ALA A 207 -12.82 2.16 17.23
CA ALA A 207 -14.24 1.86 17.07
C ALA A 207 -14.81 2.58 15.83
N MET A 208 -14.51 3.87 15.67
CA MET A 208 -14.93 4.66 14.50
C MET A 208 -14.38 4.08 13.19
N VAL A 209 -13.10 3.69 13.14
CA VAL A 209 -12.49 3.06 11.97
C VAL A 209 -13.19 1.76 11.63
N LYS A 210 -13.48 0.92 12.61
CA LYS A 210 -14.20 -0.35 12.43
C LYS A 210 -15.58 -0.11 11.81
N ASP A 211 -16.35 0.81 12.36
CA ASP A 211 -17.71 1.08 11.90
C ASP A 211 -17.73 1.72 10.50
N LEU A 212 -16.81 2.64 10.21
CA LEU A 212 -16.67 3.24 8.88
C LEU A 212 -16.26 2.19 7.82
N THR A 213 -15.32 1.32 8.17
CA THR A 213 -14.87 0.25 7.27
C THR A 213 -15.99 -0.75 7.00
N ALA A 214 -16.83 -1.06 7.99
CA ALA A 214 -18.02 -1.90 7.81
C ALA A 214 -19.05 -1.30 6.82
N GLN A 215 -19.05 0.02 6.64
CA GLN A 215 -19.86 0.71 5.62
C GLN A 215 -19.16 0.84 4.27
N GLY A 216 -17.97 0.25 4.11
CA GLY A 216 -17.18 0.27 2.87
C GLY A 216 -16.31 1.52 2.70
N ALA A 217 -16.13 2.33 3.74
CA ALA A 217 -15.18 3.44 3.70
C ALA A 217 -13.73 2.94 3.78
N ILE A 218 -12.84 3.64 3.08
CA ILE A 218 -11.40 3.39 3.12
C ILE A 218 -10.78 4.40 4.08
N ILE A 219 -10.22 3.88 5.18
CA ILE A 219 -9.64 4.68 6.26
C ILE A 219 -8.12 4.45 6.31
N MET A 220 -7.36 5.51 6.54
CA MET A 220 -5.92 5.41 6.80
C MET A 220 -5.64 4.78 8.17
N PRO A 221 -4.45 4.17 8.36
CA PRO A 221 -4.00 3.81 9.70
C PRO A 221 -4.07 5.01 10.64
N LEU A 222 -4.45 4.77 11.90
CA LEU A 222 -4.52 5.82 12.91
C LEU A 222 -3.19 6.57 13.02
N ALA A 223 -3.25 7.88 12.89
CA ALA A 223 -2.10 8.75 13.05
C ALA A 223 -2.06 9.30 14.50
N PRO A 224 -0.88 9.35 15.14
CA PRO A 224 -0.77 10.00 16.44
C PRO A 224 -1.15 11.48 16.29
N HIS A 225 -1.98 11.97 17.21
CA HIS A 225 -2.38 13.38 17.22
C HIS A 225 -1.15 14.24 17.57
N LYS A 226 -0.81 15.18 16.69
CA LYS A 226 0.18 16.22 16.98
C LYS A 226 -0.57 17.49 17.38
N PRO A 227 -0.27 18.03 18.57
CA PRO A 227 -0.88 19.27 19.06
C PRO A 227 -0.59 20.48 18.15
#